data_34b8c9ee071046e5cedaa8b271d096aa
#
_entry.id   34b8c9ee071046e5cedaa8b271d096aa
#
_cell.length_a   1.000
_cell.length_b   1.000
_cell.length_c   1.000
_cell.angle_alpha   90.00
_cell.angle_beta   90.00
_cell.angle_gamma   90.00
#
_symmetry.space_group_name_H-M   'P 1'
#
loop_
_entity.id
_entity.type
_entity.pdbx_description
1 polymer ?
#
loop_
_entity_poly.entity_id
_entity_poly.type
_entity_poly.pdbx_seq_one_letter_code
_entity_poly.pdbx_strand_id
1 'polypeptide(L)'
;MREASGLLRYVGRAGGGFSDDELVRVARLLEPLEIAKCPFEKRPVTEEKPHWTRPQLVAEVKFARVTTEGILREPVYIGLRDDVAPAAVVGHESVAITAAKSVPVAAPTAPVAPAAPAEKVPSKAAIAAVRGQLDALVDRASGKLKLPDGNLLPVSNQAKRLWPRAGITKGDLFRHYLDAALCLLPVVRDRPLVMRRLPDGVEGHAFFQHRAPDDVPAGVRRQGIPDDDVPIRIVGGNLTTLLYMVQLAVVSQDPWFSRVQSPHAADFVAIDLDPMEGAPFSRVRDVARWVRDELELLGVAGHLKTSGATGLHIYLPMRPGTSFEAGLLFCRLVASVVAGRHPDVATVEQSMKRRPAAGVYLDCLPNGFGRTLASAYSARASAFAGVSTPLTWKELDAGKLDPRDFDIRALPGRLRDVGDLWAGFRKAKGIDLDAVLERVHSKHGK
;
A
#
# COMPACT_ATOMS: atom_id res chain seq x y z
N MET A 1 26.90 5.15 10.97
CA MET A 1 27.09 6.21 9.97
C MET A 1 28.57 6.52 9.84
N ARG A 2 29.04 6.94 8.66
CA ARG A 2 30.42 7.37 8.44
C ARG A 2 30.56 8.86 8.76
N GLU A 3 31.59 9.25 9.47
CA GLU A 3 31.93 10.66 9.69
C GLU A 3 32.74 11.23 8.53
N ALA A 4 32.93 12.56 8.47
CA ALA A 4 33.77 13.20 7.47
C ALA A 4 35.22 12.70 7.52
N SER A 5 35.71 12.26 8.67
CA SER A 5 36.98 11.59 8.89
C SER A 5 37.12 10.20 8.23
N GLY A 6 35.99 9.62 7.76
CA GLY A 6 35.93 8.25 7.24
C GLY A 6 35.72 7.17 8.31
N LEU A 7 35.76 7.53 9.60
CA LEU A 7 35.51 6.62 10.71
C LEU A 7 34.02 6.33 10.88
N LEU A 8 33.71 5.19 11.49
CA LEU A 8 32.32 4.81 11.77
C LEU A 8 31.91 5.21 13.18
N ARG A 9 30.80 5.94 13.26
CA ARG A 9 30.12 6.27 14.52
C ARG A 9 28.88 5.40 14.71
N TYR A 10 28.71 4.90 15.93
CA TYR A 10 27.46 4.22 16.32
C TYR A 10 26.35 5.27 16.52
N VAL A 11 25.21 5.05 15.87
CA VAL A 11 24.07 5.98 15.88
C VAL A 11 22.78 5.36 16.42
N GLY A 12 22.80 4.11 16.83
CA GLY A 12 21.63 3.44 17.41
C GLY A 12 21.46 2.00 16.97
N ARG A 13 20.44 1.35 17.50
CA ARG A 13 20.06 -0.05 17.26
C ARG A 13 18.62 -0.10 16.77
N ALA A 14 18.39 -0.58 15.55
CA ALA A 14 17.05 -0.87 15.03
C ALA A 14 16.66 -2.30 15.44
N GLY A 15 15.72 -2.43 16.38
CA GLY A 15 15.21 -3.71 16.85
C GLY A 15 13.83 -4.08 16.30
N GLY A 16 13.20 -3.19 15.51
CA GLY A 16 11.89 -3.41 14.89
C GLY A 16 11.91 -3.09 13.42
N GLY A 17 10.83 -3.46 12.70
CA GLY A 17 10.67 -3.24 11.27
C GLY A 17 11.07 -4.43 10.38
N PHE A 18 11.61 -5.49 10.96
CA PHE A 18 11.91 -6.72 10.24
C PHE A 18 10.67 -7.64 10.22
N SER A 19 10.39 -8.25 9.07
CA SER A 19 9.63 -9.50 9.02
C SER A 19 10.57 -10.68 9.35
N ASP A 20 10.01 -11.82 9.71
CA ASP A 20 10.82 -13.00 10.01
C ASP A 20 11.69 -13.40 8.81
N ASP A 21 11.14 -13.38 7.59
CA ASP A 21 11.88 -13.66 6.35
C ASP A 21 12.98 -12.64 6.09
N GLU A 22 12.72 -11.36 6.33
CA GLU A 22 13.71 -10.30 6.15
C GLU A 22 14.83 -10.39 7.19
N LEU A 23 14.51 -10.78 8.42
CA LEU A 23 15.50 -11.00 9.47
C LEU A 23 16.47 -12.13 9.07
N VAL A 24 15.94 -13.26 8.57
CA VAL A 24 16.73 -14.38 8.05
C VAL A 24 17.56 -13.96 6.85
N ARG A 25 17.00 -13.17 5.93
CA ARG A 25 17.68 -12.67 4.75
C ARG A 25 18.87 -11.77 5.13
N VAL A 26 18.64 -10.80 6.00
CA VAL A 26 19.68 -9.85 6.44
C VAL A 26 20.76 -10.60 7.21
N ALA A 27 20.42 -11.56 8.08
CA ALA A 27 21.38 -12.38 8.79
C ALA A 27 22.31 -13.13 7.82
N ARG A 28 21.76 -13.79 6.79
CA ARG A 28 22.55 -14.49 5.75
C ARG A 28 23.49 -13.55 4.96
N LEU A 29 23.08 -12.30 4.73
CA LEU A 29 23.93 -11.33 4.05
C LEU A 29 25.05 -10.78 4.95
N LEU A 30 24.82 -10.73 6.27
CA LEU A 30 25.80 -10.26 7.24
C LEU A 30 26.82 -11.35 7.63
N GLU A 31 26.45 -12.62 7.63
CA GLU A 31 27.30 -13.76 8.01
C GLU A 31 28.67 -13.77 7.28
N PRO A 32 28.76 -13.65 5.93
CA PRO A 32 30.04 -13.61 5.22
C PRO A 32 30.85 -12.33 5.44
N LEU A 33 30.25 -11.32 6.05
CA LEU A 33 30.85 -10.03 6.37
C LEU A 33 31.39 -9.96 7.81
N GLU A 34 31.25 -11.02 8.59
CA GLU A 34 31.64 -11.05 10.00
C GLU A 34 33.14 -10.79 10.17
N ILE A 35 33.50 -10.01 11.20
CA ILE A 35 34.87 -9.66 11.56
C ILE A 35 35.06 -9.71 13.08
N ALA A 36 36.26 -10.04 13.50
CA ALA A 36 36.59 -10.16 14.94
C ALA A 36 36.72 -8.80 15.64
N LYS A 37 37.07 -7.72 14.92
CA LYS A 37 37.36 -6.40 15.49
C LYS A 37 36.19 -5.45 15.30
N CYS A 38 35.84 -4.71 16.38
CA CYS A 38 34.82 -3.65 16.33
C CYS A 38 35.18 -2.60 15.25
N PRO A 39 34.27 -2.30 14.30
CA PRO A 39 34.52 -1.33 13.23
C PRO A 39 34.25 0.12 13.65
N PHE A 40 33.71 0.36 14.83
CA PHE A 40 33.40 1.71 15.33
C PHE A 40 34.63 2.32 16.01
N GLU A 41 34.79 3.64 15.88
CA GLU A 41 35.82 4.40 16.57
C GLU A 41 35.67 4.25 18.09
N LYS A 42 34.48 4.45 18.61
CA LYS A 42 34.13 4.22 20.01
C LYS A 42 33.23 3.00 20.12
N ARG A 43 33.72 1.98 20.83
CA ARG A 43 32.95 0.75 21.04
C ARG A 43 31.65 1.05 21.77
N PRO A 44 30.47 0.73 21.22
CA PRO A 44 29.19 0.93 21.91
C PRO A 44 29.04 -0.07 23.06
N VAL A 45 28.36 0.35 24.11
CA VAL A 45 27.94 -0.54 25.19
C VAL A 45 26.71 -1.32 24.71
N THR A 46 26.76 -2.65 24.77
CA THR A 46 25.68 -3.56 24.36
C THR A 46 25.37 -4.53 25.48
N GLU A 47 24.10 -4.89 25.62
CA GLU A 47 23.64 -5.85 26.65
C GLU A 47 24.06 -7.29 26.31
N GLU A 48 24.18 -7.62 25.01
CA GLU A 48 24.57 -8.92 24.48
C GLU A 48 25.92 -8.85 23.77
N LYS A 49 26.58 -9.99 23.59
CA LYS A 49 27.83 -10.07 22.85
C LYS A 49 27.57 -9.73 21.37
N PRO A 50 28.12 -8.64 20.86
CA PRO A 50 27.85 -8.22 19.48
C PRO A 50 28.69 -9.03 18.48
N HIS A 51 28.08 -9.30 17.31
CA HIS A 51 28.75 -9.76 16.11
C HIS A 51 29.09 -8.55 15.23
N TRP A 52 30.37 -8.36 14.96
CA TRP A 52 30.83 -7.22 14.15
C TRP A 52 30.91 -7.62 12.69
N THR A 53 30.50 -6.72 11.79
CA THR A 53 30.56 -6.96 10.36
C THR A 53 31.27 -5.82 9.62
N ARG A 54 31.85 -6.13 8.47
CA ARG A 54 32.37 -5.12 7.56
C ARG A 54 31.20 -4.23 7.06
N PRO A 55 31.34 -2.90 7.03
CA PRO A 55 30.25 -1.99 6.67
C PRO A 55 30.10 -1.92 5.14
N GLN A 56 29.56 -3.00 4.56
CA GLN A 56 29.34 -3.15 3.11
C GLN A 56 27.86 -3.05 2.72
N LEU A 57 26.95 -3.14 3.68
CA LEU A 57 25.53 -2.97 3.44
C LEU A 57 25.05 -1.63 3.99
N VAL A 58 24.07 -1.04 3.31
CA VAL A 58 23.38 0.18 3.74
C VAL A 58 21.94 -0.20 4.06
N ALA A 59 21.47 0.24 5.23
CA ALA A 59 20.10 0.08 5.65
C ALA A 59 19.40 1.44 5.74
N GLU A 60 18.18 1.50 5.26
CA GLU A 60 17.26 2.60 5.54
C GLU A 60 16.56 2.36 6.86
N VAL A 61 16.57 3.38 7.72
CA VAL A 61 15.91 3.34 9.03
C VAL A 61 15.05 4.58 9.22
N LYS A 62 13.85 4.40 9.74
CA LYS A 62 12.98 5.49 10.22
C LYS A 62 13.23 5.68 11.71
N PHE A 63 13.30 6.93 12.17
CA PHE A 63 13.52 7.25 13.57
C PHE A 63 12.68 8.46 13.99
N ALA A 64 12.37 8.58 15.28
CA ALA A 64 11.54 9.67 15.80
C ALA A 64 12.31 11.01 15.86
N ARG A 65 13.56 10.98 16.35
CA ARG A 65 14.44 12.15 16.46
C ARG A 65 15.90 11.72 16.68
N VAL A 66 16.82 12.64 16.50
CA VAL A 66 18.23 12.46 16.89
C VAL A 66 18.43 13.11 18.26
N THR A 67 19.14 12.44 19.18
CA THR A 67 19.51 13.02 20.48
C THR A 67 20.65 14.02 20.32
N THR A 68 20.92 14.82 21.36
CA THR A 68 22.07 15.73 21.42
C THR A 68 23.42 15.01 21.25
N GLU A 69 23.47 13.72 21.57
CA GLU A 69 24.63 12.85 21.42
C GLU A 69 24.72 12.21 20.03
N GLY A 70 23.79 12.53 19.13
CA GLY A 70 23.74 12.01 17.76
C GLY A 70 23.24 10.58 17.64
N ILE A 71 22.47 10.09 18.64
CA ILE A 71 21.86 8.76 18.64
C ILE A 71 20.41 8.85 18.12
N LEU A 72 20.05 7.94 17.23
CA LEU A 72 18.68 7.82 16.72
C LEU A 72 17.75 7.27 17.81
N ARG A 73 16.62 7.94 18.03
CA ARG A 73 15.56 7.48 18.95
C ARG A 73 14.55 6.66 18.18
N GLU A 74 14.27 5.45 18.69
CA GLU A 74 13.28 4.52 18.15
C GLU A 74 13.53 4.20 16.68
N PRO A 75 14.76 3.84 16.28
CA PRO A 75 15.02 3.51 14.88
C PRO A 75 14.33 2.21 14.50
N VAL A 76 13.58 2.25 13.39
CA VAL A 76 12.85 1.12 12.82
C VAL A 76 13.46 0.83 11.44
N TYR A 77 13.82 -0.42 11.20
CA TYR A 77 14.34 -0.88 9.92
C TYR A 77 13.26 -0.79 8.83
N ILE A 78 13.62 -0.26 7.66
CA ILE A 78 12.73 -0.14 6.50
C ILE A 78 13.17 -1.12 5.40
N GLY A 79 14.48 -1.25 5.13
CA GLY A 79 15.01 -2.12 4.09
C GLY A 79 16.50 -1.92 3.87
N LEU A 80 17.12 -2.82 3.10
CA LEU A 80 18.46 -2.62 2.59
C LEU A 80 18.44 -1.70 1.34
N ARG A 81 19.49 -0.91 1.18
CA ARG A 81 19.69 0.03 0.08
C ARG A 81 20.92 -0.43 -0.73
N ASP A 82 20.67 -1.03 -1.88
CA ASP A 82 21.68 -1.45 -2.86
C ASP A 82 22.03 -0.34 -3.86
N ASP A 83 21.20 0.69 -3.91
CA ASP A 83 21.38 1.90 -4.72
C ASP A 83 22.29 2.96 -4.06
N VAL A 84 22.71 2.76 -2.80
CA VAL A 84 23.54 3.68 -2.04
C VAL A 84 24.86 3.02 -1.67
N ALA A 85 25.98 3.58 -2.15
CA ALA A 85 27.31 3.10 -1.76
C ALA A 85 27.56 3.35 -0.27
N PRO A 86 28.11 2.39 0.51
CA PRO A 86 28.40 2.57 1.93
C PRO A 86 29.29 3.79 2.25
N ALA A 87 30.14 4.18 1.31
CA ALA A 87 31.00 5.36 1.44
C ALA A 87 30.23 6.70 1.31
N ALA A 88 29.04 6.67 0.69
CA ALA A 88 28.20 7.86 0.51
C ALA A 88 27.32 8.18 1.75
N VAL A 89 27.24 7.24 2.71
CA VAL A 89 26.45 7.43 3.94
C VAL A 89 27.27 8.22 4.96
N VAL A 90 27.34 9.53 4.78
CA VAL A 90 28.07 10.45 5.66
C VAL A 90 27.10 11.14 6.60
N GLY A 91 27.40 11.14 7.90
CA GLY A 91 26.65 11.92 8.89
C GLY A 91 26.99 13.41 8.76
N HIS A 92 26.01 14.24 8.51
CA HIS A 92 26.14 15.67 8.71
C HIS A 92 26.15 15.97 10.21
N GLU A 93 27.06 16.86 10.66
CA GLU A 93 27.01 17.38 12.03
C GLU A 93 25.62 17.94 12.32
N SER A 94 25.09 17.59 13.49
CA SER A 94 23.77 18.01 13.93
C SER A 94 23.66 19.53 13.85
N VAL A 95 22.85 20.02 12.91
CA VAL A 95 22.29 21.37 13.07
C VAL A 95 21.40 21.31 14.30
N ALA A 96 21.81 22.00 15.34
CA ALA A 96 21.02 22.18 16.56
C ALA A 96 19.67 22.78 16.17
N ILE A 97 18.61 21.99 16.25
CA ILE A 97 17.25 22.49 16.11
C ILE A 97 16.92 23.22 17.41
N THR A 98 17.25 24.52 17.45
CA THR A 98 16.67 25.47 18.38
C THR A 98 15.17 25.59 18.05
N ALA A 99 14.34 25.49 19.09
CA ALA A 99 12.90 25.63 19.01
C ALA A 99 12.47 26.78 18.10
N ALA A 100 11.55 26.47 17.22
CA ALA A 100 10.63 27.32 16.49
C ALA A 100 10.91 28.83 16.44
N LYS A 101 11.70 29.27 15.48
CA LYS A 101 11.50 30.50 14.72
C LYS A 101 11.66 30.15 13.25
N SER A 102 10.63 30.46 12.50
CA SER A 102 10.56 30.27 11.05
C SER A 102 11.81 30.81 10.36
N VAL A 103 12.68 29.90 9.91
CA VAL A 103 13.76 30.21 8.98
C VAL A 103 13.22 29.93 7.59
N PRO A 104 13.40 30.83 6.62
CA PRO A 104 12.96 30.57 5.25
C PRO A 104 13.69 29.31 4.74
N VAL A 105 12.91 28.28 4.44
CA VAL A 105 13.36 27.10 3.72
C VAL A 105 13.97 27.60 2.41
N ALA A 106 15.21 27.25 2.14
CA ALA A 106 15.80 27.44 0.83
C ALA A 106 14.85 26.86 -0.20
N ALA A 107 14.46 27.68 -1.17
CA ALA A 107 13.45 27.35 -2.17
C ALA A 107 13.77 25.98 -2.78
N PRO A 108 12.78 25.06 -2.83
CA PRO A 108 12.95 23.79 -3.52
C PRO A 108 13.33 24.09 -4.96
N THR A 109 14.31 23.34 -5.46
CA THR A 109 14.57 23.24 -6.91
C THR A 109 13.23 23.22 -7.63
N ALA A 110 13.02 24.11 -8.57
CA ALA A 110 11.82 24.49 -9.30
C ALA A 110 10.59 23.61 -9.07
N PRO A 111 9.44 24.14 -8.70
CA PRO A 111 8.24 23.35 -8.42
C PRO A 111 7.99 22.44 -9.61
N VAL A 112 8.01 21.11 -9.38
CA VAL A 112 7.51 20.17 -10.37
C VAL A 112 6.07 20.59 -10.66
N ALA A 113 5.79 20.94 -11.91
CA ALA A 113 4.47 21.37 -12.32
C ALA A 113 3.44 20.36 -11.79
N PRO A 114 2.30 20.81 -11.24
CA PRO A 114 1.26 19.93 -10.75
C PRO A 114 0.92 18.91 -11.83
N ALA A 115 0.70 17.64 -11.45
CA ALA A 115 0.31 16.62 -12.40
C ALA A 115 -0.87 17.13 -13.23
N ALA A 116 -0.80 16.97 -14.55
CA ALA A 116 -1.90 17.35 -15.42
C ALA A 116 -3.21 16.80 -14.86
N PRO A 117 -4.33 17.56 -14.93
CA PRO A 117 -5.60 17.09 -14.38
C PRO A 117 -5.92 15.72 -14.95
N ALA A 118 -6.52 14.86 -14.10
CA ALA A 118 -6.87 13.50 -14.52
C ALA A 118 -7.81 13.58 -15.73
N GLU A 119 -7.38 12.94 -16.80
CA GLU A 119 -8.17 12.85 -18.03
C GLU A 119 -9.54 12.24 -17.77
N LYS A 120 -10.46 12.48 -18.70
CA LYS A 120 -11.75 11.77 -18.70
C LYS A 120 -11.50 10.28 -18.82
N VAL A 121 -12.24 9.49 -18.04
CA VAL A 121 -12.19 8.02 -18.16
C VAL A 121 -12.45 7.65 -19.61
N PRO A 122 -11.60 6.82 -20.24
CA PRO A 122 -11.74 6.47 -21.64
C PRO A 122 -13.06 5.73 -21.91
N SER A 123 -13.59 5.85 -23.12
CA SER A 123 -14.80 5.13 -23.53
C SER A 123 -14.54 3.60 -23.64
N LYS A 124 -15.60 2.80 -23.57
CA LYS A 124 -15.51 1.35 -23.80
C LYS A 124 -14.88 1.04 -25.17
N ALA A 125 -15.22 1.80 -26.21
CA ALA A 125 -14.65 1.63 -27.54
C ALA A 125 -13.15 1.93 -27.58
N ALA A 126 -12.71 2.98 -26.88
CA ALA A 126 -11.28 3.30 -26.78
C ALA A 126 -10.49 2.20 -26.04
N ILE A 127 -11.02 1.63 -24.96
CA ILE A 127 -10.41 0.50 -24.24
C ILE A 127 -10.34 -0.74 -25.14
N ALA A 128 -11.43 -1.04 -25.88
CA ALA A 128 -11.46 -2.16 -26.83
C ALA A 128 -10.41 -2.01 -27.94
N ALA A 129 -10.20 -0.81 -28.45
CA ALA A 129 -9.16 -0.52 -29.44
C ALA A 129 -7.75 -0.77 -28.88
N VAL A 130 -7.46 -0.37 -27.64
CA VAL A 130 -6.17 -0.66 -26.97
C VAL A 130 -6.01 -2.16 -26.76
N ARG A 131 -7.07 -2.88 -26.38
CA ARG A 131 -7.06 -4.34 -26.23
C ARG A 131 -6.71 -5.01 -27.56
N GLY A 132 -7.34 -4.62 -28.67
CA GLY A 132 -7.03 -5.16 -30.00
C GLY A 132 -5.57 -4.96 -30.41
N GLN A 133 -4.99 -3.80 -30.09
CA GLN A 133 -3.56 -3.56 -30.31
C GLN A 133 -2.69 -4.47 -29.43
N LEU A 134 -3.05 -4.66 -28.15
CA LEU A 134 -2.33 -5.54 -27.24
C LEU A 134 -2.35 -6.99 -27.73
N ASP A 135 -3.51 -7.48 -28.17
CA ASP A 135 -3.68 -8.84 -28.68
C ASP A 135 -2.91 -9.06 -30.00
N ALA A 136 -2.80 -8.05 -30.85
CA ALA A 136 -1.95 -8.10 -32.06
C ALA A 136 -0.43 -8.15 -31.77
N LEU A 137 -0.03 -7.89 -30.53
CA LEU A 137 1.36 -7.92 -30.09
C LEU A 137 1.71 -9.20 -29.28
N VAL A 138 0.79 -10.15 -29.13
CA VAL A 138 0.95 -11.31 -28.21
C VAL A 138 2.18 -12.16 -28.55
N ASP A 139 2.45 -12.36 -29.85
CA ASP A 139 3.58 -13.16 -30.32
C ASP A 139 4.86 -12.33 -30.54
N ARG A 140 4.85 -11.07 -30.18
CA ARG A 140 5.99 -10.16 -30.34
C ARG A 140 6.70 -9.93 -29.00
N ALA A 141 8.02 -9.88 -29.03
CA ALA A 141 8.82 -9.59 -27.85
C ALA A 141 8.53 -8.20 -27.27
N SER A 142 8.21 -7.21 -28.13
CA SER A 142 7.89 -5.84 -27.74
C SER A 142 7.03 -5.14 -28.81
N GLY A 143 6.40 -4.04 -28.41
CA GLY A 143 5.62 -3.18 -29.30
C GLY A 143 5.27 -1.86 -28.63
N LYS A 144 4.40 -1.09 -29.26
CA LYS A 144 3.87 0.16 -28.73
C LYS A 144 2.35 0.14 -28.81
N LEU A 145 1.68 0.55 -27.73
CA LEU A 145 0.24 0.77 -27.70
C LEU A 145 -0.03 2.26 -27.90
N LYS A 146 -0.86 2.60 -28.87
CA LYS A 146 -1.40 3.95 -29.02
C LYS A 146 -2.59 4.10 -28.08
N LEU A 147 -2.49 4.99 -27.12
CA LEU A 147 -3.48 5.20 -26.08
C LEU A 147 -4.48 6.29 -26.47
N PRO A 148 -5.66 6.37 -25.80
CA PRO A 148 -6.71 7.34 -26.13
C PRO A 148 -6.29 8.81 -26.00
N ASP A 149 -5.30 9.09 -25.14
CA ASP A 149 -4.66 10.40 -24.96
C ASP A 149 -3.67 10.78 -26.08
N GLY A 150 -3.50 9.90 -27.08
CA GLY A 150 -2.57 10.07 -28.21
C GLY A 150 -1.15 9.62 -27.89
N ASN A 151 -0.81 9.30 -26.67
CA ASN A 151 0.52 8.86 -26.26
C ASN A 151 0.81 7.43 -26.72
N LEU A 152 2.10 7.12 -26.87
CA LEU A 152 2.60 5.78 -27.21
C LEU A 152 3.23 5.15 -25.98
N LEU A 153 2.68 4.03 -25.52
CA LEU A 153 3.22 3.25 -24.42
C LEU A 153 4.04 2.06 -24.94
N PRO A 154 5.35 2.00 -24.70
CA PRO A 154 6.14 0.80 -24.96
C PRO A 154 5.70 -0.35 -24.08
N VAL A 155 5.47 -1.53 -24.68
CA VAL A 155 5.13 -2.76 -23.96
C VAL A 155 6.05 -3.90 -24.42
N SER A 156 6.38 -4.79 -23.49
CA SER A 156 7.27 -5.92 -23.75
C SER A 156 6.98 -7.11 -22.84
N ASN A 157 7.50 -8.28 -23.24
CA ASN A 157 7.45 -9.49 -22.42
C ASN A 157 6.03 -9.91 -22.02
N GLN A 158 5.05 -9.81 -22.93
CA GLN A 158 3.66 -10.17 -22.63
C GLN A 158 3.51 -11.64 -22.25
N ALA A 159 4.30 -12.54 -22.84
CA ALA A 159 4.31 -13.97 -22.55
C ALA A 159 4.98 -14.33 -21.20
N LYS A 160 5.64 -13.36 -20.53
CA LYS A 160 6.26 -13.63 -19.23
C LYS A 160 5.20 -14.07 -18.21
N ARG A 161 5.36 -15.27 -17.65
CA ARG A 161 4.47 -15.80 -16.61
C ARG A 161 4.71 -15.05 -15.30
N LEU A 162 3.72 -14.26 -14.87
CA LEU A 162 3.74 -13.61 -13.56
C LEU A 162 3.22 -14.54 -12.45
N TRP A 163 2.30 -15.46 -12.77
CA TRP A 163 1.87 -16.55 -11.90
C TRP A 163 2.19 -17.88 -12.58
N PRO A 164 3.38 -18.44 -12.36
CA PRO A 164 3.84 -19.63 -13.07
C PRO A 164 2.90 -20.82 -12.91
N ARG A 165 2.42 -21.10 -11.67
CA ARG A 165 1.52 -22.23 -11.38
C ARG A 165 0.13 -22.07 -12.00
N ALA A 166 -0.39 -20.85 -12.02
CA ALA A 166 -1.69 -20.56 -12.63
C ALA A 166 -1.62 -20.35 -14.13
N GLY A 167 -0.40 -20.34 -14.72
CA GLY A 167 -0.19 -20.09 -16.14
C GLY A 167 -0.60 -18.70 -16.60
N ILE A 168 -0.65 -17.72 -15.69
CA ILE A 168 -1.08 -16.36 -15.96
C ILE A 168 0.13 -15.50 -16.32
N THR A 169 0.01 -14.74 -17.40
CA THR A 169 1.07 -13.95 -18.00
C THR A 169 0.93 -12.45 -17.68
N LYS A 170 1.97 -11.71 -18.01
CA LYS A 170 1.93 -10.24 -17.98
C LYS A 170 0.89 -9.69 -18.97
N GLY A 171 0.71 -10.34 -20.14
CA GLY A 171 -0.35 -10.01 -21.09
C GLY A 171 -1.74 -10.17 -20.49
N ASP A 172 -1.96 -11.20 -19.68
CA ASP A 172 -3.24 -11.38 -18.97
C ASP A 172 -3.48 -10.31 -17.92
N LEU A 173 -2.43 -9.86 -17.22
CA LEU A 173 -2.53 -8.73 -16.30
C LEU A 173 -2.88 -7.42 -17.02
N PHE A 174 -2.32 -7.17 -18.22
CA PHE A 174 -2.74 -6.05 -19.07
C PHE A 174 -4.23 -6.14 -19.42
N ARG A 175 -4.71 -7.32 -19.85
CA ARG A 175 -6.12 -7.54 -20.19
C ARG A 175 -7.03 -7.31 -19.00
N HIS A 176 -6.65 -7.83 -17.83
CA HIS A 176 -7.38 -7.60 -16.59
C HIS A 176 -7.55 -6.09 -16.30
N TYR A 177 -6.47 -5.31 -16.39
CA TYR A 177 -6.57 -3.88 -16.10
C TYR A 177 -7.30 -3.09 -17.19
N LEU A 178 -7.31 -3.55 -18.43
CA LEU A 178 -8.20 -3.00 -19.47
C LEU A 178 -9.67 -3.29 -19.15
N ASP A 179 -10.00 -4.49 -18.68
CA ASP A 179 -11.38 -4.84 -18.27
C ASP A 179 -11.83 -4.05 -17.04
N ALA A 180 -10.93 -3.86 -16.07
CA ALA A 180 -11.21 -3.12 -14.86
C ALA A 180 -11.18 -1.58 -15.04
N ALA A 181 -10.63 -1.05 -16.13
CA ALA A 181 -10.26 0.35 -16.27
C ALA A 181 -11.43 1.32 -15.98
N LEU A 182 -12.63 1.04 -16.49
CA LEU A 182 -13.79 1.91 -16.29
C LEU A 182 -14.22 2.03 -14.82
N CYS A 183 -14.00 0.98 -14.04
CA CYS A 183 -14.36 0.92 -12.63
C CYS A 183 -13.21 1.38 -11.73
N LEU A 184 -11.96 1.03 -12.09
CA LEU A 184 -10.77 1.26 -11.28
C LEU A 184 -10.21 2.68 -11.42
N LEU A 185 -10.13 3.23 -12.64
CA LEU A 185 -9.55 4.57 -12.86
C LEU A 185 -10.20 5.67 -12.00
N PRO A 186 -11.53 5.70 -11.83
CA PRO A 186 -12.16 6.67 -10.92
C PRO A 186 -11.77 6.51 -9.46
N VAL A 187 -11.45 5.28 -9.01
CA VAL A 187 -11.07 5.00 -7.61
C VAL A 187 -9.67 5.51 -7.31
N VAL A 188 -8.73 5.29 -8.24
CA VAL A 188 -7.33 5.71 -8.07
C VAL A 188 -7.05 7.13 -8.56
N ARG A 189 -8.10 7.86 -9.03
CA ARG A 189 -7.96 9.21 -9.59
C ARG A 189 -7.31 10.17 -8.58
N ASP A 190 -6.24 10.83 -9.04
CA ASP A 190 -5.51 11.85 -8.30
C ASP A 190 -4.93 11.35 -6.96
N ARG A 191 -4.67 10.04 -6.85
CA ARG A 191 -4.06 9.45 -5.66
C ARG A 191 -2.63 9.06 -5.94
N PRO A 192 -1.71 9.36 -5.01
CA PRO A 192 -0.38 8.79 -5.03
C PRO A 192 -0.48 7.27 -4.94
N LEU A 193 0.34 6.56 -5.71
CA LEU A 193 0.37 5.10 -5.77
C LEU A 193 1.70 4.58 -5.25
N VAL A 194 1.66 3.48 -4.52
CA VAL A 194 2.83 2.70 -4.14
C VAL A 194 2.98 1.54 -5.11
N MET A 195 4.16 1.37 -5.67
CA MET A 195 4.46 0.30 -6.61
C MET A 195 5.10 -0.88 -5.86
N ARG A 196 4.39 -2.00 -5.75
CA ARG A 196 4.99 -3.28 -5.40
C ARG A 196 5.30 -4.03 -6.69
N ARG A 197 6.58 -4.05 -7.05
CA ARG A 197 7.05 -4.65 -8.30
C ARG A 197 7.43 -6.11 -8.10
N LEU A 198 7.03 -6.94 -9.06
CA LEU A 198 7.33 -8.37 -9.09
C LEU A 198 7.91 -8.74 -10.47
N PRO A 199 9.11 -8.23 -10.80
CA PRO A 199 9.68 -8.45 -12.13
C PRO A 199 9.83 -9.93 -12.47
N ASP A 200 10.08 -10.79 -11.47
CA ASP A 200 10.26 -12.23 -11.65
C ASP A 200 9.01 -13.06 -11.34
N GLY A 201 7.84 -12.39 -11.28
CA GLY A 201 6.55 -13.01 -10.97
C GLY A 201 6.29 -13.10 -9.46
N VAL A 202 5.12 -13.63 -9.10
CA VAL A 202 4.63 -13.62 -7.70
C VAL A 202 5.39 -14.57 -6.77
N GLU A 203 6.09 -15.53 -7.32
CA GLU A 203 6.96 -16.46 -6.59
C GLU A 203 8.41 -15.96 -6.49
N GLY A 204 8.73 -14.87 -7.22
CA GLY A 204 10.04 -14.25 -7.24
C GLY A 204 10.19 -13.13 -6.21
N HIS A 205 11.33 -12.45 -6.28
CA HIS A 205 11.61 -11.31 -5.41
C HIS A 205 10.66 -10.14 -5.69
N ALA A 206 10.01 -9.64 -4.65
CA ALA A 206 9.18 -8.44 -4.68
C ALA A 206 9.87 -7.29 -3.97
N PHE A 207 9.77 -6.08 -4.52
CA PHE A 207 10.26 -4.88 -3.85
C PHE A 207 9.29 -3.72 -3.99
N PHE A 208 9.31 -2.81 -3.00
CA PHE A 208 8.52 -1.60 -3.03
C PHE A 208 9.32 -0.47 -3.69
N GLN A 209 8.70 0.21 -4.63
CA GLN A 209 9.21 1.41 -5.25
C GLN A 209 8.24 2.56 -4.98
N HIS A 210 8.66 3.48 -4.13
CA HIS A 210 7.86 4.64 -3.73
C HIS A 210 8.09 5.82 -4.67
N ARG A 211 9.33 6.05 -5.09
CA ARG A 211 9.70 7.11 -6.03
C ARG A 211 9.34 6.72 -7.47
N ALA A 212 8.71 7.65 -8.18
CA ALA A 212 8.50 7.51 -9.62
C ALA A 212 9.87 7.46 -10.34
N PRO A 213 10.02 6.65 -11.40
CA PRO A 213 11.20 6.68 -12.25
C PRO A 213 11.41 8.09 -12.85
N ASP A 214 12.68 8.47 -13.05
CA ASP A 214 13.01 9.78 -13.63
C ASP A 214 12.61 9.86 -15.10
N ASP A 215 12.76 8.77 -15.83
CA ASP A 215 12.32 8.64 -17.22
C ASP A 215 11.03 7.81 -17.28
N VAL A 216 9.95 8.45 -17.66
CA VAL A 216 8.61 7.84 -17.84
C VAL A 216 8.04 8.21 -19.20
N PRO A 217 7.26 7.33 -19.85
CA PRO A 217 6.56 7.66 -21.08
C PRO A 217 5.66 8.89 -20.92
N ALA A 218 5.47 9.65 -22.00
CA ALA A 218 4.54 10.76 -22.03
C ALA A 218 3.14 10.29 -21.60
N GLY A 219 2.43 11.11 -20.83
CA GLY A 219 1.11 10.79 -20.28
C GLY A 219 1.14 10.03 -18.95
N VAL A 220 2.27 9.48 -18.52
CA VAL A 220 2.39 8.92 -17.16
C VAL A 220 2.37 10.06 -16.13
N ARG A 221 1.42 9.98 -15.20
CA ARG A 221 1.22 11.01 -14.18
C ARG A 221 2.18 10.82 -13.01
N ARG A 222 2.87 11.88 -12.63
CA ARG A 222 3.74 11.92 -11.45
C ARG A 222 3.73 13.30 -10.82
N GLN A 223 3.88 13.36 -9.49
CA GLN A 223 3.82 14.61 -8.74
C GLN A 223 4.58 14.50 -7.41
N GLY A 224 5.19 15.60 -6.96
CA GLY A 224 5.63 15.78 -5.59
C GLY A 224 4.44 16.03 -4.67
N ILE A 225 4.48 15.45 -3.49
CA ILE A 225 3.41 15.58 -2.48
C ILE A 225 3.97 16.39 -1.30
N PRO A 226 3.27 17.43 -0.84
CA PRO A 226 3.68 18.17 0.35
C PRO A 226 3.86 17.23 1.56
N ASP A 227 4.93 17.47 2.33
CA ASP A 227 5.29 16.75 3.55
C ASP A 227 5.53 15.23 3.37
N ASP A 228 5.76 14.79 2.11
CA ASP A 228 6.17 13.42 1.81
C ASP A 228 7.69 13.35 1.65
N ASP A 229 8.32 12.37 2.30
CA ASP A 229 9.76 12.10 2.20
C ASP A 229 10.19 11.66 0.78
N VAL A 230 9.22 11.23 -0.06
CA VAL A 230 9.47 10.80 -1.44
C VAL A 230 9.28 11.99 -2.40
N PRO A 231 10.35 12.41 -3.10
CA PRO A 231 10.32 13.63 -3.92
C PRO A 231 9.23 13.65 -4.99
N ILE A 232 9.00 12.53 -5.65
CA ILE A 232 8.03 12.40 -6.76
C ILE A 232 7.38 11.01 -6.70
N ARG A 233 6.06 10.96 -6.71
CA ARG A 233 5.28 9.72 -6.78
C ARG A 233 4.55 9.56 -8.11
N ILE A 234 4.27 8.33 -8.48
CA ILE A 234 3.28 8.02 -9.52
C ILE A 234 1.89 8.41 -8.99
N VAL A 235 1.08 9.04 -9.84
CA VAL A 235 -0.29 9.47 -9.51
C VAL A 235 -1.28 8.77 -10.43
N GLY A 236 -2.27 8.10 -9.86
CA GLY A 236 -3.28 7.35 -10.61
C GLY A 236 -4.30 8.23 -11.33
N GLY A 237 -5.14 7.61 -12.14
CA GLY A 237 -6.35 8.21 -12.71
C GLY A 237 -6.42 8.26 -14.24
N ASN A 238 -5.38 7.88 -14.97
CA ASN A 238 -5.47 7.70 -16.42
C ASN A 238 -4.96 6.33 -16.87
N LEU A 239 -5.32 5.95 -18.10
CA LEU A 239 -5.01 4.63 -18.64
C LEU A 239 -3.50 4.47 -18.90
N THR A 240 -2.82 5.53 -19.31
CA THR A 240 -1.38 5.51 -19.58
C THR A 240 -0.58 5.12 -18.33
N THR A 241 -0.86 5.76 -17.20
CA THR A 241 -0.22 5.44 -15.91
C THR A 241 -0.55 4.00 -15.47
N LEU A 242 -1.82 3.59 -15.58
CA LEU A 242 -2.26 2.25 -15.19
C LEU A 242 -1.49 1.17 -15.96
N LEU A 243 -1.44 1.27 -17.28
CA LEU A 243 -0.76 0.28 -18.12
C LEU A 243 0.77 0.38 -18.02
N TYR A 244 1.33 1.56 -17.76
CA TYR A 244 2.75 1.73 -17.46
C TYR A 244 3.15 0.97 -16.19
N MET A 245 2.35 1.04 -15.12
CA MET A 245 2.61 0.26 -13.92
C MET A 245 2.60 -1.24 -14.20
N VAL A 246 1.66 -1.74 -15.03
CA VAL A 246 1.68 -3.14 -15.49
C VAL A 246 2.96 -3.47 -16.25
N GLN A 247 3.44 -2.56 -17.12
CA GLN A 247 4.69 -2.72 -17.84
C GLN A 247 5.88 -2.88 -16.89
N LEU A 248 5.87 -2.22 -15.75
CA LEU A 248 6.86 -2.34 -14.68
C LEU A 248 6.69 -3.60 -13.79
N ALA A 249 5.76 -4.50 -14.14
CA ALA A 249 5.37 -5.66 -13.33
C ALA A 249 4.82 -5.28 -11.94
N VAL A 250 4.12 -4.16 -11.84
CA VAL A 250 3.32 -3.82 -10.66
C VAL A 250 2.02 -4.58 -10.76
N VAL A 251 1.80 -5.53 -9.85
CA VAL A 251 0.62 -6.41 -9.89
C VAL A 251 -0.60 -5.70 -9.30
N SER A 252 -0.44 -5.01 -8.18
CA SER A 252 -1.56 -4.33 -7.49
C SER A 252 -1.53 -2.81 -7.69
N GLN A 253 -2.72 -2.21 -7.61
CA GLN A 253 -2.90 -0.77 -7.56
C GLN A 253 -3.18 -0.38 -6.13
N ASP A 254 -2.19 0.21 -5.46
CA ASP A 254 -2.19 0.49 -4.04
C ASP A 254 -2.17 2.02 -3.80
N PRO A 255 -3.36 2.69 -3.84
CA PRO A 255 -3.46 4.13 -3.67
C PRO A 255 -3.40 4.57 -2.21
N TRP A 256 -2.93 5.80 -2.00
CA TRP A 256 -3.18 6.51 -0.75
C TRP A 256 -4.69 6.73 -0.54
N PHE A 257 -5.07 6.89 0.71
CA PHE A 257 -6.46 7.18 1.08
C PHE A 257 -6.83 8.65 0.89
N SER A 258 -5.86 9.49 0.57
CA SER A 258 -6.00 10.90 0.20
C SER A 258 -5.70 11.14 -1.28
N ARG A 259 -5.97 12.36 -1.74
CA ARG A 259 -5.63 12.84 -3.08
C ARG A 259 -4.49 13.85 -3.03
N VAL A 260 -3.85 14.07 -4.18
CA VAL A 260 -2.76 15.05 -4.31
C VAL A 260 -3.20 16.48 -3.98
N GLN A 261 -4.49 16.81 -4.11
CA GLN A 261 -5.06 18.11 -3.76
C GLN A 261 -5.30 18.29 -2.25
N SER A 262 -5.43 17.19 -1.52
CA SER A 262 -5.71 17.16 -0.07
C SER A 262 -4.94 16.02 0.59
N PRO A 263 -3.59 16.06 0.57
CA PRO A 263 -2.79 14.90 0.94
C PRO A 263 -2.90 14.51 2.43
N HIS A 264 -3.30 15.46 3.29
CA HIS A 264 -3.46 15.25 4.74
C HIS A 264 -4.88 14.90 5.17
N ALA A 265 -5.84 14.88 4.23
CA ALA A 265 -7.23 14.53 4.50
C ALA A 265 -7.59 13.18 3.89
N ALA A 266 -8.12 12.27 4.72
CA ALA A 266 -8.57 10.98 4.26
C ALA A 266 -9.95 11.09 3.58
N ASP A 267 -10.05 10.69 2.30
CA ASP A 267 -11.34 10.57 1.59
C ASP A 267 -12.15 9.37 2.10
N PHE A 268 -11.47 8.40 2.63
CA PHE A 268 -12.04 7.19 3.20
C PHE A 268 -11.06 6.55 4.19
N VAL A 269 -11.59 5.68 5.03
CA VAL A 269 -10.81 4.80 5.90
C VAL A 269 -11.24 3.36 5.67
N ALA A 270 -10.49 2.40 6.17
CA ALA A 270 -10.79 0.99 6.00
C ALA A 270 -10.46 0.19 7.26
N ILE A 271 -11.23 -0.87 7.48
CA ILE A 271 -10.89 -1.94 8.42
C ILE A 271 -10.53 -3.16 7.57
N ASP A 272 -9.30 -3.62 7.70
CA ASP A 272 -8.78 -4.79 7.01
C ASP A 272 -8.95 -6.02 7.91
N LEU A 273 -9.63 -7.04 7.41
CA LEU A 273 -9.93 -8.27 8.15
C LEU A 273 -8.96 -9.37 7.71
N ASP A 274 -7.86 -9.50 8.44
CA ASP A 274 -6.80 -10.44 8.15
C ASP A 274 -6.95 -11.74 8.97
N PRO A 275 -7.28 -12.88 8.32
CA PRO A 275 -7.32 -14.16 9.00
C PRO A 275 -5.91 -14.63 9.38
N MET A 276 -5.78 -15.15 10.59
CA MET A 276 -4.60 -15.91 10.98
C MET A 276 -4.52 -17.22 10.18
N GLU A 277 -3.31 -17.76 10.05
CA GLU A 277 -3.10 -19.05 9.38
C GLU A 277 -4.02 -20.12 9.95
N GLY A 278 -4.69 -20.88 9.06
CA GLY A 278 -5.68 -21.90 9.44
C GLY A 278 -7.06 -21.36 9.82
N ALA A 279 -7.29 -20.04 9.85
CA ALA A 279 -8.62 -19.49 10.09
C ALA A 279 -9.54 -19.80 8.90
N PRO A 280 -10.72 -20.42 9.10
CA PRO A 280 -11.66 -20.65 8.02
C PRO A 280 -12.29 -19.32 7.59
N PHE A 281 -12.56 -19.16 6.31
CA PHE A 281 -13.16 -17.93 5.76
C PHE A 281 -14.54 -17.59 6.39
N SER A 282 -15.24 -18.59 6.95
CA SER A 282 -16.46 -18.37 7.73
C SER A 282 -16.24 -17.40 8.90
N ARG A 283 -15.12 -17.49 9.60
CA ARG A 283 -14.77 -16.54 10.68
C ARG A 283 -14.58 -15.12 10.16
N VAL A 284 -13.94 -14.95 9.00
CA VAL A 284 -13.79 -13.62 8.36
C VAL A 284 -15.15 -13.04 8.03
N ARG A 285 -16.09 -13.86 7.54
CA ARG A 285 -17.47 -13.44 7.27
C ARG A 285 -18.21 -13.03 8.54
N ASP A 286 -18.05 -13.79 9.62
CA ASP A 286 -18.71 -13.47 10.89
C ASP A 286 -18.16 -12.16 11.47
N VAL A 287 -16.85 -11.96 11.46
CA VAL A 287 -16.22 -10.69 11.88
C VAL A 287 -16.71 -9.52 11.01
N ALA A 288 -16.82 -9.72 9.69
CA ALA A 288 -17.33 -8.68 8.79
C ALA A 288 -18.80 -8.30 9.13
N ARG A 289 -19.63 -9.28 9.49
CA ARG A 289 -21.02 -9.04 9.96
C ARG A 289 -21.03 -8.26 11.26
N TRP A 290 -20.23 -8.65 12.24
CA TRP A 290 -20.13 -7.92 13.52
C TRP A 290 -19.66 -6.48 13.33
N VAL A 291 -18.70 -6.25 12.43
CA VAL A 291 -18.28 -4.86 12.08
C VAL A 291 -19.45 -4.10 11.43
N ARG A 292 -20.19 -4.73 10.50
CA ARG A 292 -21.38 -4.11 9.90
C ARG A 292 -22.40 -3.72 10.95
N ASP A 293 -22.72 -4.66 11.85
CA ASP A 293 -23.75 -4.46 12.88
C ASP A 293 -23.37 -3.29 13.82
N GLU A 294 -22.08 -3.16 14.21
CA GLU A 294 -21.60 -2.00 14.97
C GLU A 294 -21.70 -0.68 14.17
N LEU A 295 -21.36 -0.72 12.89
CA LEU A 295 -21.49 0.46 12.02
C LEU A 295 -22.95 0.88 11.86
N GLU A 296 -23.87 -0.06 11.71
CA GLU A 296 -25.32 0.20 11.62
C GLU A 296 -25.88 0.82 12.90
N LEU A 297 -25.43 0.38 14.08
CA LEU A 297 -25.76 1.02 15.38
C LEU A 297 -25.34 2.49 15.41
N LEU A 298 -24.24 2.83 14.75
CA LEU A 298 -23.74 4.22 14.62
C LEU A 298 -24.42 4.98 13.46
N GLY A 299 -25.28 4.30 12.66
CA GLY A 299 -25.91 4.84 11.46
C GLY A 299 -24.92 5.09 10.33
N VAL A 300 -23.89 4.28 10.24
CA VAL A 300 -22.81 4.34 9.25
C VAL A 300 -22.93 3.15 8.29
N ALA A 301 -22.82 3.41 6.98
CA ALA A 301 -22.81 2.37 5.96
C ALA A 301 -21.36 2.01 5.59
N GLY A 302 -21.00 0.74 5.76
CA GLY A 302 -19.75 0.17 5.29
C GLY A 302 -19.86 -0.41 3.88
N HIS A 303 -18.79 -0.32 3.10
CA HIS A 303 -18.67 -0.89 1.75
C HIS A 303 -17.67 -2.04 1.75
N LEU A 304 -18.11 -3.19 1.33
CA LEU A 304 -17.38 -4.45 1.44
C LEU A 304 -16.68 -4.82 0.13
N LYS A 305 -15.47 -5.39 0.22
CA LYS A 305 -14.79 -6.07 -0.87
C LYS A 305 -13.89 -7.19 -0.37
N THR A 306 -13.52 -8.14 -1.25
CA THR A 306 -12.44 -9.08 -0.94
C THR A 306 -11.09 -8.36 -0.86
N SER A 307 -10.15 -8.89 -0.11
CA SER A 307 -8.76 -8.42 -0.14
C SER A 307 -8.06 -8.79 -1.46
N GLY A 308 -8.60 -9.78 -2.21
CA GLY A 308 -7.94 -10.45 -3.34
C GLY A 308 -6.91 -11.50 -2.90
N ALA A 309 -6.90 -11.80 -1.59
CA ALA A 309 -6.17 -12.90 -0.96
C ALA A 309 -7.15 -13.68 -0.06
N THR A 310 -6.92 -13.72 1.24
CA THR A 310 -7.69 -14.54 2.20
C THR A 310 -8.72 -13.75 3.01
N GLY A 311 -8.63 -12.42 3.04
CA GLY A 311 -9.40 -11.54 3.91
C GLY A 311 -10.49 -10.73 3.18
N LEU A 312 -11.09 -9.83 3.95
CA LEU A 312 -12.08 -8.86 3.50
C LEU A 312 -11.68 -7.45 3.96
N HIS A 313 -12.03 -6.44 3.19
CA HIS A 313 -11.86 -5.03 3.58
C HIS A 313 -13.22 -4.34 3.68
N ILE A 314 -13.45 -3.57 4.72
CA ILE A 314 -14.64 -2.72 4.89
C ILE A 314 -14.20 -1.27 4.78
N TYR A 315 -14.67 -0.58 3.76
CA TYR A 315 -14.34 0.81 3.45
C TYR A 315 -15.45 1.75 3.92
N LEU A 316 -15.05 2.87 4.48
CA LEU A 316 -15.92 3.89 5.06
C LEU A 316 -15.58 5.23 4.39
N PRO A 317 -16.49 5.82 3.59
CA PRO A 317 -16.26 7.13 2.98
C PRO A 317 -16.26 8.19 4.07
N MET A 318 -15.30 9.12 4.04
CA MET A 318 -15.17 10.18 5.03
C MET A 318 -15.56 11.53 4.45
N ARG A 319 -16.09 12.40 5.30
CA ARG A 319 -16.37 13.79 4.94
C ARG A 319 -15.07 14.50 4.52
N PRO A 320 -15.09 15.33 3.47
CA PRO A 320 -13.92 16.11 3.07
C PRO A 320 -13.31 16.88 4.25
N GLY A 321 -11.99 16.83 4.37
CA GLY A 321 -11.26 17.47 5.48
C GLY A 321 -11.07 16.59 6.73
N THR A 322 -11.58 15.37 6.75
CA THR A 322 -11.33 14.44 7.87
C THR A 322 -9.85 14.09 7.93
N SER A 323 -9.22 14.28 9.10
CA SER A 323 -7.82 13.91 9.28
C SER A 323 -7.62 12.39 9.34
N PHE A 324 -6.42 11.92 9.03
CA PHE A 324 -6.07 10.49 9.15
C PHE A 324 -6.20 10.00 10.59
N GLU A 325 -5.84 10.84 11.57
CA GLU A 325 -5.91 10.52 13.00
C GLU A 325 -7.35 10.29 13.45
N ALA A 326 -8.26 11.17 13.05
CA ALA A 326 -9.69 11.03 13.38
C ALA A 326 -10.30 9.79 12.73
N GLY A 327 -9.99 9.55 11.47
CA GLY A 327 -10.45 8.36 10.75
C GLY A 327 -9.89 7.05 11.34
N LEU A 328 -8.59 7.03 11.67
CA LEU A 328 -7.94 5.89 12.34
C LEU A 328 -8.54 5.62 13.71
N LEU A 329 -8.78 6.67 14.51
CA LEU A 329 -9.40 6.53 15.83
C LEU A 329 -10.80 5.92 15.71
N PHE A 330 -11.59 6.39 14.76
CA PHE A 330 -12.92 5.84 14.50
C PHE A 330 -12.86 4.33 14.15
N CYS A 331 -11.99 3.93 13.21
CA CYS A 331 -11.82 2.52 12.87
C CYS A 331 -11.38 1.68 14.08
N ARG A 332 -10.42 2.20 14.88
CA ARG A 332 -9.95 1.49 16.09
C ARG A 332 -11.04 1.32 17.14
N LEU A 333 -11.88 2.32 17.34
CA LEU A 333 -13.01 2.20 18.28
C LEU A 333 -13.98 1.10 17.85
N VAL A 334 -14.40 1.09 16.59
CA VAL A 334 -15.28 0.03 16.03
C VAL A 334 -14.62 -1.35 16.17
N ALA A 335 -13.36 -1.47 15.72
CA ALA A 335 -12.61 -2.72 15.80
C ALA A 335 -12.43 -3.23 17.24
N SER A 336 -12.18 -2.31 18.20
CA SER A 336 -12.03 -2.67 19.61
C SER A 336 -13.34 -3.15 20.24
N VAL A 337 -14.48 -2.56 19.87
CA VAL A 337 -15.80 -3.02 20.33
C VAL A 337 -16.07 -4.44 19.84
N VAL A 338 -15.84 -4.71 18.55
CA VAL A 338 -16.01 -6.05 17.96
C VAL A 338 -15.08 -7.06 18.62
N ALA A 339 -13.79 -6.74 18.78
CA ALA A 339 -12.81 -7.64 19.42
C ALA A 339 -13.16 -7.89 20.91
N GLY A 340 -13.64 -6.87 21.62
CA GLY A 340 -14.06 -7.01 23.01
C GLY A 340 -15.29 -7.90 23.21
N ARG A 341 -16.22 -7.91 22.24
CA ARG A 341 -17.41 -8.78 22.25
C ARG A 341 -17.14 -10.22 21.77
N HIS A 342 -16.11 -10.41 20.95
CA HIS A 342 -15.78 -11.68 20.31
C HIS A 342 -14.28 -12.03 20.43
N PRO A 343 -13.71 -12.05 21.66
CA PRO A 343 -12.27 -12.13 21.88
C PRO A 343 -11.64 -13.43 21.40
N ASP A 344 -12.39 -14.51 21.28
CA ASP A 344 -11.91 -15.83 20.80
C ASP A 344 -11.73 -15.87 19.27
N VAL A 345 -12.33 -14.91 18.56
CA VAL A 345 -12.33 -14.91 17.08
C VAL A 345 -11.73 -13.63 16.52
N ALA A 346 -12.04 -12.47 17.09
CA ALA A 346 -11.66 -11.16 16.60
C ALA A 346 -10.59 -10.51 17.51
N THR A 347 -9.59 -9.85 16.92
CA THR A 347 -8.54 -9.20 17.72
C THR A 347 -8.02 -7.92 17.06
N VAL A 348 -7.61 -6.96 17.87
CA VAL A 348 -6.83 -5.77 17.49
C VAL A 348 -5.36 -5.86 17.92
N GLU A 349 -4.94 -7.01 18.43
CA GLU A 349 -3.57 -7.24 18.92
C GLU A 349 -2.59 -7.24 17.74
N GLN A 350 -1.61 -6.34 17.77
CA GLN A 350 -0.61 -6.22 16.70
C GLN A 350 0.39 -7.37 16.68
N SER A 351 0.74 -7.89 17.85
CA SER A 351 1.70 -8.99 17.96
C SER A 351 1.07 -10.33 17.53
N MET A 352 1.52 -10.89 16.43
CA MET A 352 1.03 -12.18 15.92
C MET A 352 1.07 -13.30 16.98
N LYS A 353 2.09 -13.31 17.84
CA LYS A 353 2.25 -14.31 18.90
C LYS A 353 1.14 -14.27 19.98
N ARG A 354 0.46 -13.14 20.12
CA ARG A 354 -0.60 -12.95 21.12
C ARG A 354 -2.00 -13.02 20.53
N ARG A 355 -2.13 -13.16 19.21
CA ARG A 355 -3.43 -13.29 18.54
C ARG A 355 -4.05 -14.66 18.82
N PRO A 356 -5.40 -14.76 18.91
CA PRO A 356 -6.09 -16.05 19.01
C PRO A 356 -5.72 -16.95 17.82
N ALA A 357 -5.50 -18.24 18.11
CA ALA A 357 -5.28 -19.24 17.06
C ALA A 357 -6.47 -19.26 16.09
N ALA A 358 -6.20 -19.24 14.78
CA ALA A 358 -7.22 -19.16 13.73
C ALA A 358 -8.22 -17.98 13.92
N GLY A 359 -7.81 -16.90 14.58
CA GLY A 359 -8.58 -15.66 14.73
C GLY A 359 -8.52 -14.78 13.48
N VAL A 360 -9.20 -13.63 13.55
CA VAL A 360 -9.18 -12.59 12.52
C VAL A 360 -8.68 -11.29 13.15
N TYR A 361 -7.63 -10.74 12.58
CA TYR A 361 -7.09 -9.45 13.00
C TYR A 361 -7.80 -8.31 12.28
N LEU A 362 -8.31 -7.35 13.05
CA LEU A 362 -8.93 -6.14 12.50
C LEU A 362 -7.83 -5.06 12.41
N ASP A 363 -7.20 -4.99 11.23
CA ASP A 363 -6.12 -4.04 10.98
C ASP A 363 -6.67 -2.67 10.59
N CYS A 364 -6.37 -1.68 11.41
CA CYS A 364 -6.68 -0.27 11.14
C CYS A 364 -5.44 0.55 10.76
N LEU A 365 -4.24 -0.04 10.78
CA LEU A 365 -2.97 0.68 10.52
C LEU A 365 -2.86 1.27 9.10
N PRO A 366 -3.53 0.72 8.06
CA PRO A 366 -3.53 1.36 6.74
C PRO A 366 -4.14 2.76 6.70
N ASN A 367 -4.84 3.22 7.75
CA ASN A 367 -5.48 4.52 7.83
C ASN A 367 -4.50 5.64 8.28
N GLY A 368 -3.27 5.63 7.80
CA GLY A 368 -2.27 6.65 8.08
C GLY A 368 -1.82 7.39 6.82
N PHE A 369 -1.22 8.57 6.99
CA PHE A 369 -0.59 9.31 5.90
C PHE A 369 0.42 8.42 5.15
N GLY A 370 0.34 8.40 3.83
CA GLY A 370 1.25 7.60 3.01
C GLY A 370 1.01 6.08 3.02
N ARG A 371 0.05 5.60 3.80
CA ARG A 371 -0.32 4.19 3.84
C ARG A 371 -1.30 3.83 2.73
N THR A 372 -1.34 2.54 2.39
CA THR A 372 -2.13 2.03 1.26
C THR A 372 -2.79 0.70 1.57
N LEU A 373 -3.88 0.43 0.87
CA LEU A 373 -4.45 -0.90 0.65
C LEU A 373 -4.75 -1.08 -0.83
N ALA A 374 -4.80 -2.33 -1.29
CA ALA A 374 -5.18 -2.62 -2.65
C ALA A 374 -6.56 -2.04 -2.98
N SER A 375 -6.61 -1.28 -4.07
CA SER A 375 -7.82 -0.67 -4.60
C SER A 375 -8.88 -1.70 -4.98
N ALA A 376 -10.16 -1.31 -4.98
CA ALA A 376 -11.20 -2.09 -5.64
C ALA A 376 -10.81 -2.38 -7.10
N TYR A 377 -11.07 -3.60 -7.55
CA TYR A 377 -10.71 -4.13 -8.88
C TYR A 377 -9.21 -4.33 -9.14
N SER A 378 -8.36 -4.13 -8.14
CA SER A 378 -6.93 -4.40 -8.22
C SER A 378 -6.64 -5.89 -8.18
N ALA A 379 -5.77 -6.38 -9.07
CA ALA A 379 -5.19 -7.72 -8.95
C ALA A 379 -4.29 -7.79 -7.70
N ARG A 380 -4.08 -8.99 -7.19
CA ARG A 380 -3.21 -9.26 -6.04
C ARG A 380 -2.23 -10.38 -6.35
N ALA A 381 -1.08 -10.33 -5.73
CA ALA A 381 -0.04 -11.36 -5.88
C ALA A 381 -0.35 -12.64 -5.07
N SER A 382 -1.64 -12.96 -4.84
CA SER A 382 -2.05 -14.25 -4.28
C SER A 382 -1.81 -15.38 -5.27
N ALA A 383 -1.68 -16.62 -4.77
CA ALA A 383 -1.37 -17.78 -5.61
C ALA A 383 -2.39 -18.02 -6.76
N PHE A 384 -3.63 -17.59 -6.57
CA PHE A 384 -4.73 -17.72 -7.53
C PHE A 384 -4.98 -16.46 -8.38
N ALA A 385 -4.06 -15.46 -8.34
CA ALA A 385 -4.22 -14.17 -9.01
C ALA A 385 -5.54 -13.46 -8.67
N GLY A 386 -5.88 -13.44 -7.39
CA GLY A 386 -7.14 -12.89 -6.88
C GLY A 386 -7.27 -11.40 -7.16
N VAL A 387 -8.51 -10.95 -7.22
CA VAL A 387 -8.89 -9.55 -7.41
C VAL A 387 -9.56 -9.02 -6.15
N SER A 388 -9.18 -7.81 -5.75
CA SER A 388 -9.83 -7.08 -4.67
C SER A 388 -11.23 -6.62 -5.12
N THR A 389 -12.21 -7.53 -5.03
CA THR A 389 -13.49 -7.45 -5.71
C THR A 389 -14.58 -6.90 -4.78
N PRO A 390 -15.28 -5.82 -5.17
CA PRO A 390 -16.46 -5.33 -4.45
C PRO A 390 -17.56 -6.38 -4.30
N LEU A 391 -18.15 -6.42 -3.11
CA LEU A 391 -19.22 -7.32 -2.71
C LEU A 391 -20.41 -6.54 -2.17
N THR A 392 -21.60 -7.12 -2.29
CA THR A 392 -22.76 -6.71 -1.51
C THR A 392 -22.81 -7.45 -0.17
N TRP A 393 -23.39 -6.85 0.85
CA TRP A 393 -23.65 -7.52 2.12
C TRP A 393 -24.55 -8.76 1.95
N LYS A 394 -25.49 -8.71 0.98
CA LYS A 394 -26.34 -9.86 0.64
C LYS A 394 -25.53 -11.06 0.15
N GLU A 395 -24.48 -10.84 -0.66
CA GLU A 395 -23.57 -11.92 -1.10
C GLU A 395 -22.83 -12.53 0.09
N LEU A 396 -22.35 -11.68 1.03
CA LEU A 396 -21.71 -12.15 2.26
C LEU A 396 -22.64 -13.01 3.10
N ASP A 397 -23.91 -12.56 3.27
CA ASP A 397 -24.92 -13.24 4.09
C ASP A 397 -25.38 -14.55 3.47
N ALA A 398 -25.35 -14.70 2.16
CA ALA A 398 -25.68 -15.95 1.47
C ALA A 398 -24.73 -17.12 1.82
N GLY A 399 -23.56 -16.82 2.41
CA GLY A 399 -22.69 -17.83 3.00
C GLY A 399 -21.88 -18.69 2.02
N LYS A 400 -22.00 -18.43 0.71
CA LYS A 400 -21.39 -19.24 -0.37
C LYS A 400 -20.11 -18.63 -0.95
N LEU A 401 -19.62 -17.52 -0.38
CA LEU A 401 -18.42 -16.84 -0.87
C LEU A 401 -17.15 -17.65 -0.60
N ASP A 402 -16.35 -17.85 -1.66
CA ASP A 402 -14.95 -18.24 -1.57
C ASP A 402 -14.10 -17.12 -2.23
N PRO A 403 -13.11 -16.54 -1.54
CA PRO A 403 -12.24 -15.52 -2.13
C PRO A 403 -11.58 -15.95 -3.44
N ARG A 404 -11.38 -17.25 -3.65
CA ARG A 404 -10.79 -17.83 -4.86
C ARG A 404 -11.67 -17.73 -6.10
N ASP A 405 -12.97 -17.50 -5.93
CA ASP A 405 -13.91 -17.27 -7.04
C ASP A 405 -13.70 -15.91 -7.72
N PHE A 406 -12.88 -15.04 -7.11
CA PHE A 406 -12.64 -13.65 -7.55
C PHE A 406 -11.21 -13.47 -8.05
N ASP A 407 -10.86 -14.11 -9.14
CA ASP A 407 -9.57 -13.95 -9.81
C ASP A 407 -9.63 -13.01 -11.04
N ILE A 408 -8.50 -12.78 -11.69
CA ILE A 408 -8.43 -11.91 -12.87
C ILE A 408 -9.21 -12.45 -14.06
N ARG A 409 -9.52 -13.76 -14.12
CA ARG A 409 -10.31 -14.41 -15.20
C ARG A 409 -11.80 -14.28 -14.94
N ALA A 410 -12.22 -14.31 -13.68
CA ALA A 410 -13.62 -14.20 -13.28
C ALA A 410 -14.17 -12.77 -13.36
N LEU A 411 -13.31 -11.74 -13.19
CA LEU A 411 -13.73 -10.35 -13.13
C LEU A 411 -14.56 -9.88 -14.33
N PRO A 412 -14.22 -10.17 -15.61
CA PRO A 412 -15.01 -9.72 -16.74
C PRO A 412 -16.45 -10.26 -16.75
N GLY A 413 -16.64 -11.52 -16.31
CA GLY A 413 -17.97 -12.13 -16.11
C GLY A 413 -18.74 -11.37 -15.04
N ARG A 414 -18.13 -11.20 -13.86
CA ARG A 414 -18.76 -10.49 -12.76
C ARG A 414 -19.16 -9.04 -13.12
N LEU A 415 -18.31 -8.29 -13.83
CA LEU A 415 -18.65 -6.93 -14.25
C LEU A 415 -19.83 -6.89 -15.25
N ARG A 416 -20.05 -7.93 -16.05
CA ARG A 416 -21.23 -8.05 -16.90
C ARG A 416 -22.48 -8.33 -16.06
N ASP A 417 -22.37 -9.21 -15.06
CA ASP A 417 -23.52 -9.72 -14.31
C ASP A 417 -24.04 -8.71 -13.28
N VAL A 418 -23.14 -8.07 -12.52
CA VAL A 418 -23.50 -7.18 -11.40
C VAL A 418 -23.06 -5.72 -11.59
N GLY A 419 -22.30 -5.42 -12.63
CA GLY A 419 -21.79 -4.07 -12.91
C GLY A 419 -20.75 -3.60 -11.90
N ASP A 420 -20.62 -2.26 -11.80
CA ASP A 420 -19.69 -1.62 -10.89
C ASP A 420 -20.30 -1.39 -9.51
N LEU A 421 -20.17 -2.36 -8.62
CA LEU A 421 -20.65 -2.25 -7.24
C LEU A 421 -19.94 -1.15 -6.42
N TRP A 422 -18.75 -0.69 -6.85
CA TRP A 422 -18.03 0.39 -6.17
C TRP A 422 -18.52 1.79 -6.54
N ALA A 423 -19.44 1.89 -7.52
CA ALA A 423 -20.07 3.16 -7.92
C ALA A 423 -20.84 3.81 -6.75
N GLY A 424 -21.48 3.02 -5.92
CA GLY A 424 -22.17 3.47 -4.70
C GLY A 424 -21.20 4.13 -3.71
N PHE A 425 -20.07 3.49 -3.44
CA PHE A 425 -19.02 4.03 -2.57
C PHE A 425 -18.50 5.39 -3.07
N ARG A 426 -18.24 5.52 -4.36
CA ARG A 426 -17.73 6.78 -4.93
C ARG A 426 -18.72 7.93 -4.88
N LYS A 427 -20.02 7.64 -4.76
CA LYS A 427 -21.10 8.62 -4.66
C LYS A 427 -21.61 8.81 -3.24
N ALA A 428 -21.13 8.02 -2.29
CA ALA A 428 -21.58 8.08 -0.91
C ALA A 428 -21.24 9.46 -0.30
N LYS A 429 -22.16 9.97 0.49
CA LYS A 429 -21.86 11.11 1.38
C LYS A 429 -20.87 10.60 2.42
N GLY A 430 -19.77 11.33 2.59
CA GLY A 430 -18.78 11.00 3.61
C GLY A 430 -19.39 11.04 5.02
N ILE A 431 -18.88 10.19 5.89
CA ILE A 431 -19.25 10.11 7.31
C ILE A 431 -18.83 11.40 8.00
N ASP A 432 -19.75 12.02 8.71
CA ASP A 432 -19.51 13.12 9.61
C ASP A 432 -19.31 12.55 11.03
N LEU A 433 -18.06 12.56 11.50
CA LEU A 433 -17.71 11.98 12.81
C LEU A 433 -18.34 12.74 13.97
N ASP A 434 -18.52 14.07 13.86
CA ASP A 434 -19.17 14.88 14.89
C ASP A 434 -20.63 14.47 15.04
N ALA A 435 -21.34 14.30 13.90
CA ALA A 435 -22.73 13.81 13.90
C ALA A 435 -22.85 12.38 14.46
N VAL A 436 -21.84 11.52 14.27
CA VAL A 436 -21.80 10.19 14.89
C VAL A 436 -21.67 10.30 16.41
N LEU A 437 -20.77 11.15 16.90
CA LEU A 437 -20.56 11.39 18.33
C LEU A 437 -21.83 11.93 19.00
N GLU A 438 -22.48 12.93 18.41
CA GLU A 438 -23.75 13.50 18.91
C GLU A 438 -24.84 12.43 19.04
N ARG A 439 -24.93 11.51 18.04
CA ARG A 439 -25.89 10.39 18.05
C ARG A 439 -25.61 9.41 19.19
N VAL A 440 -24.35 9.11 19.45
CA VAL A 440 -23.95 8.23 20.57
C VAL A 440 -24.33 8.88 21.90
N HIS A 441 -23.99 10.16 22.09
CA HIS A 441 -24.34 10.89 23.31
C HIS A 441 -25.85 10.96 23.55
N SER A 442 -26.64 11.21 22.50
CA SER A 442 -28.10 11.30 22.63
C SER A 442 -28.77 9.96 22.98
N LYS A 443 -28.15 8.83 22.66
CA LYS A 443 -28.64 7.48 23.01
C LYS A 443 -28.29 7.06 24.44
N HIS A 444 -27.23 7.58 25.03
CA HIS A 444 -26.77 7.23 26.37
C HIS A 444 -27.17 8.27 27.44
N GLY A 445 -27.72 9.41 27.03
CA GLY A 445 -28.22 10.46 27.93
C GLY A 445 -29.73 10.35 28.25
N LYS A 446 -30.35 9.25 27.87
CA LYS A 446 -31.70 8.86 28.28
C LYS A 446 -31.62 7.56 29.10
#